data_96a6dcdf629eb0eac535b514581991a7
#
_entry.id   96a6dcdf629eb0eac535b514581991a7
#
_cell.length_a   1.000
_cell.length_b   1.000
_cell.length_c   1.000
_cell.angle_alpha   90.00
_cell.angle_beta   90.00
_cell.angle_gamma   90.00
#
_symmetry.space_group_name_H-M   'P 1'
#
loop_
_entity.id
_entity.type
_entity.pdbx_description
1 polymer ?
#
loop_
_entity_poly.entity_id
_entity_poly.type
_entity_poly.pdbx_seq_one_letter_code
_entity_poly.pdbx_strand_id
1 'polypeptide(L)'
;AFYRFKNCSRFTVNVYWSTPSGLVYYNCLASEQFLDVNTYETHTWVFVNVENGNRLWADGCFEFCANSWKKELSLAKESGLLDESHLEPFRKLVKITYPMHNLTHLAMEAVRDTNISFEDVDKLEIPVTLQSDLRKMILTKRCAQLHNRECNCLTKLFKIFNHQF
;
A
#
# COMPACT_ATOMS: atom_id res chain seq x y z
N ALA A 1 -7.39 -16.27 2.51
CA ALA A 1 -6.18 -16.21 1.70
C ALA A 1 -4.95 -15.91 2.57
N PHE A 2 -3.78 -16.30 2.08
CA PHE A 2 -2.52 -16.18 2.81
C PHE A 2 -1.51 -15.47 1.91
N TYR A 3 -1.03 -14.31 2.36
CA TYR A 3 -0.09 -13.50 1.60
C TYR A 3 1.13 -13.15 2.43
N ARG A 4 2.27 -13.00 1.75
CA ARG A 4 3.47 -12.36 2.27
C ARG A 4 3.71 -11.10 1.46
N PHE A 5 3.46 -9.95 2.04
CA PHE A 5 3.82 -8.67 1.47
C PHE A 5 5.30 -8.39 1.75
N LYS A 6 6.12 -8.31 0.69
CA LYS A 6 7.54 -7.98 0.81
C LYS A 6 7.80 -6.60 0.23
N ASN A 7 8.37 -5.72 1.04
CA ASN A 7 8.78 -4.40 0.57
C ASN A 7 10.11 -4.52 -0.21
N CYS A 8 10.01 -4.50 -1.55
CA CYS A 8 11.16 -4.50 -2.46
C CYS A 8 11.55 -3.08 -2.91
N SER A 9 10.99 -2.04 -2.29
CA SER A 9 11.37 -0.65 -2.54
C SER A 9 12.45 -0.20 -1.53
N ARG A 10 13.14 0.90 -1.84
CA ARG A 10 14.10 1.53 -0.92
C ARG A 10 13.45 2.36 0.19
N PHE A 11 12.14 2.56 0.14
CA PHE A 11 11.38 3.42 1.05
C PHE A 11 10.77 2.62 2.19
N THR A 12 10.49 3.29 3.30
CA THR A 12 9.60 2.75 4.33
C THR A 12 8.15 2.87 3.87
N VAL A 13 7.38 1.79 4.03
CA VAL A 13 6.03 1.65 3.47
C VAL A 13 5.02 1.36 4.57
N ASN A 14 3.99 2.20 4.67
CA ASN A 14 2.82 1.90 5.47
C ASN A 14 1.87 0.98 4.69
N VAL A 15 1.39 -0.04 5.37
CA VAL A 15 0.40 -1.01 4.87
C VAL A 15 -0.97 -0.65 5.42
N TYR A 16 -1.94 -0.48 4.53
CA TYR A 16 -3.32 -0.17 4.88
C TYR A 16 -4.28 -1.22 4.34
N TRP A 17 -5.27 -1.54 5.12
CA TRP A 17 -6.46 -2.21 4.66
C TRP A 17 -7.48 -1.15 4.20
N SER A 18 -7.94 -1.27 2.95
CA SER A 18 -8.94 -0.37 2.37
C SER A 18 -10.33 -0.86 2.69
N THR A 19 -11.14 0.01 3.30
CA THR A 19 -12.55 -0.25 3.64
C THR A 19 -13.44 0.80 2.99
N PRO A 20 -14.77 0.61 2.91
CA PRO A 20 -15.70 1.64 2.44
C PRO A 20 -15.63 2.95 3.24
N SER A 21 -15.23 2.88 4.51
CA SER A 21 -15.08 4.04 5.40
C SER A 21 -13.70 4.70 5.33
N GLY A 22 -12.74 4.13 4.60
CA GLY A 22 -11.40 4.69 4.42
C GLY A 22 -10.27 3.68 4.61
N LEU A 23 -9.06 4.21 4.77
CA LEU A 23 -7.85 3.41 4.96
C LEU A 23 -7.62 3.13 6.46
N VAL A 24 -7.55 1.86 6.82
CA VAL A 24 -7.22 1.41 8.17
C VAL A 24 -5.74 1.03 8.19
N TYR A 25 -4.95 1.71 9.03
CA TYR A 25 -3.55 1.38 9.22
C TYR A 25 -3.38 -0.03 9.80
N TYR A 26 -2.45 -0.79 9.23
CA TYR A 26 -2.21 -2.16 9.64
C TYR A 26 -0.78 -2.39 10.14
N ASN A 27 0.23 -1.94 9.38
CA ASN A 27 1.64 -2.12 9.73
C ASN A 27 2.55 -1.16 8.93
N CYS A 28 3.84 -1.15 9.29
CA CYS A 28 4.89 -0.42 8.59
C CYS A 28 6.03 -1.38 8.25
N LEU A 29 6.54 -1.31 7.02
CA LEU A 29 7.61 -2.15 6.51
C LEU A 29 8.80 -1.30 6.06
N ALA A 30 9.95 -1.47 6.67
CA ALA A 30 11.20 -0.95 6.12
C ALA A 30 11.59 -1.69 4.83
N SER A 31 12.58 -1.16 4.10
CA SER A 31 13.13 -1.83 2.92
C SER A 31 13.52 -3.29 3.23
N GLU A 32 13.22 -4.20 2.33
CA GLU A 32 13.45 -5.66 2.42
C GLU A 32 12.67 -6.39 3.51
N GLN A 33 11.93 -5.71 4.36
CA GLN A 33 11.05 -6.37 5.33
C GLN A 33 9.83 -7.00 4.67
N PHE A 34 9.26 -7.97 5.36
CA PHE A 34 8.01 -8.62 4.94
C PHE A 34 7.00 -8.69 6.08
N LEU A 35 5.75 -8.86 5.69
CA LEU A 35 4.60 -9.03 6.58
C LEU A 35 3.75 -10.20 6.11
N ASP A 36 3.54 -11.16 6.97
CA ASP A 36 2.60 -12.25 6.73
C ASP A 36 1.20 -11.86 7.14
N VAL A 37 0.26 -11.97 6.22
CA VAL A 37 -1.13 -11.59 6.41
C VAL A 37 -2.05 -12.75 6.07
N ASN A 38 -2.96 -13.05 6.98
CA ASN A 38 -4.12 -13.89 6.73
C ASN A 38 -5.32 -12.97 6.52
N THR A 39 -5.92 -13.00 5.34
CA THR A 39 -6.96 -12.07 4.95
C THR A 39 -8.11 -12.78 4.24
N TYR A 40 -9.26 -12.12 4.18
CA TYR A 40 -10.41 -12.64 3.46
C TYR A 40 -10.36 -12.28 1.97
N GLU A 41 -11.05 -13.06 1.15
CA GLU A 41 -11.30 -12.75 -0.25
C GLU A 41 -11.94 -11.36 -0.35
N THR A 42 -11.62 -10.63 -1.40
CA THR A 42 -12.08 -9.26 -1.67
C THR A 42 -11.50 -8.15 -0.77
N HIS A 43 -10.78 -8.49 0.30
CA HIS A 43 -10.08 -7.45 1.06
C HIS A 43 -9.03 -6.76 0.18
N THR A 44 -9.07 -5.43 0.18
CA THR A 44 -8.17 -4.60 -0.63
C THR A 44 -7.09 -3.99 0.25
N TRP A 45 -5.84 -4.05 -0.22
CA TRP A 45 -4.66 -3.57 0.47
C TRP A 45 -4.01 -2.44 -0.32
N VAL A 46 -3.53 -1.42 0.40
CA VAL A 46 -2.87 -0.24 -0.17
C VAL A 46 -1.54 -0.03 0.55
N PHE A 47 -0.52 0.29 -0.23
CA PHE A 47 0.85 0.48 0.23
C PHE A 47 1.29 1.90 -0.06
N VAL A 48 1.78 2.62 0.97
CA VAL A 48 2.03 4.05 0.89
C VAL A 48 3.42 4.37 1.40
N ASN A 49 4.19 5.10 0.61
CA ASN A 49 5.49 5.63 1.03
C ASN A 49 5.29 6.62 2.19
N VAL A 50 5.98 6.36 3.29
CA VAL A 50 5.90 7.17 4.52
C VAL A 50 6.41 8.60 4.30
N GLU A 51 7.42 8.79 3.43
CA GLU A 51 8.07 10.09 3.23
C GLU A 51 7.21 11.07 2.44
N ASN A 52 6.62 10.61 1.33
CA ASN A 52 5.92 11.49 0.39
C ASN A 52 4.42 11.19 0.22
N GLY A 53 3.92 10.10 0.84
CA GLY A 53 2.52 9.71 0.74
C GLY A 53 2.12 9.11 -0.61
N ASN A 54 3.08 8.78 -1.46
CA ASN A 54 2.80 8.16 -2.75
C ASN A 54 2.43 6.69 -2.58
N ARG A 55 1.48 6.23 -3.40
CA ARG A 55 1.14 4.80 -3.43
C ARG A 55 2.21 4.01 -4.16
N LEU A 56 2.51 2.83 -3.65
CA LEU A 56 3.37 1.84 -4.29
C LEU A 56 2.53 0.76 -4.97
N TRP A 57 3.15 0.03 -5.89
CA TRP A 57 2.54 -1.13 -6.51
C TRP A 57 2.73 -2.39 -5.67
N ALA A 58 1.68 -3.19 -5.63
CA ALA A 58 1.73 -4.58 -5.19
C ALA A 58 1.34 -5.46 -6.37
N ASP A 59 2.23 -6.29 -6.84
CA ASP A 59 2.08 -7.09 -8.07
C ASP A 59 1.60 -6.25 -9.28
N GLY A 60 2.12 -5.02 -9.43
CA GLY A 60 1.82 -4.13 -10.55
C GLY A 60 0.53 -3.31 -10.42
N CYS A 61 -0.17 -3.37 -9.28
CA CYS A 61 -1.41 -2.62 -9.03
C CYS A 61 -1.26 -1.68 -7.82
N PHE A 62 -1.93 -0.51 -7.86
CA PHE A 62 -1.99 0.42 -6.72
C PHE A 62 -2.89 -0.06 -5.57
N GLU A 63 -3.82 -0.95 -5.90
CA GLU A 63 -4.73 -1.58 -4.94
C GLU A 63 -4.66 -3.08 -5.15
N PHE A 64 -4.18 -3.79 -4.16
CA PHE A 64 -4.09 -5.24 -4.19
C PHE A 64 -5.36 -5.85 -3.59
N CYS A 65 -6.16 -6.52 -4.43
CA CYS A 65 -7.35 -7.22 -3.99
C CYS A 65 -7.03 -8.70 -3.73
N ALA A 66 -7.32 -9.16 -2.52
CA ALA A 66 -7.07 -10.54 -2.13
C ALA A 66 -8.04 -11.51 -2.80
N ASN A 67 -7.52 -12.57 -3.41
CA ASN A 67 -8.32 -13.68 -3.92
C ASN A 67 -8.53 -14.75 -2.84
N SER A 68 -9.47 -15.68 -3.06
CA SER A 68 -9.53 -16.89 -2.24
C SER A 68 -8.26 -17.73 -2.40
N TRP A 69 -7.91 -18.52 -1.38
CA TRP A 69 -6.76 -19.39 -1.47
C TRP A 69 -6.90 -20.45 -2.58
N LYS A 70 -8.11 -20.88 -2.88
CA LYS A 70 -8.40 -21.83 -3.98
C LYS A 70 -8.08 -21.22 -5.34
N LYS A 71 -8.45 -19.94 -5.55
CA LYS A 71 -8.14 -19.21 -6.78
C LYS A 71 -6.63 -18.99 -6.93
N GLU A 72 -5.94 -18.62 -5.84
CA GLU A 72 -4.47 -18.47 -5.87
C GLU A 72 -3.78 -19.79 -6.17
N LEU A 73 -4.29 -20.91 -5.63
CA LEU A 73 -3.77 -22.23 -5.92
C LEU A 73 -3.94 -22.60 -7.41
N SER A 74 -5.12 -22.35 -7.99
CA SER A 74 -5.36 -22.56 -9.43
C SER A 74 -4.38 -21.76 -10.29
N LEU A 75 -4.25 -20.45 -10.02
CA LEU A 75 -3.32 -19.57 -10.73
C LEU A 75 -1.86 -20.01 -10.60
N ALA A 76 -1.46 -20.50 -9.42
CA ALA A 76 -0.10 -20.98 -9.19
C ALA A 76 0.20 -22.26 -9.96
N LYS A 77 -0.77 -23.17 -10.09
CA LYS A 77 -0.65 -24.39 -10.94
C LYS A 77 -0.59 -24.01 -12.43
N GLU A 78 -1.51 -23.17 -12.89
CA GLU A 78 -1.54 -22.69 -14.27
C GLU A 78 -0.24 -22.01 -14.71
N SER A 79 0.41 -21.29 -13.78
CA SER A 79 1.70 -20.63 -14.02
C SER A 79 2.93 -21.56 -13.85
N GLY A 80 2.73 -22.81 -13.47
CA GLY A 80 3.81 -23.79 -13.21
C GLY A 80 4.61 -23.53 -11.93
N LEU A 81 4.10 -22.67 -11.05
CA LEU A 81 4.73 -22.38 -9.76
C LEU A 81 4.55 -23.53 -8.75
N LEU A 82 3.44 -24.25 -8.86
CA LEU A 82 3.12 -25.42 -8.02
C LEU A 82 2.72 -26.61 -8.89
N ASP A 83 3.03 -27.80 -8.39
CA ASP A 83 2.61 -29.07 -9.01
C ASP A 83 1.09 -29.22 -8.97
N GLU A 84 0.53 -29.93 -9.97
CA GLU A 84 -0.89 -30.30 -10.01
C GLU A 84 -1.34 -31.10 -8.78
N SER A 85 -0.42 -31.88 -8.17
CA SER A 85 -0.67 -32.66 -6.96
C SER A 85 -0.79 -31.81 -5.68
N HIS A 86 -0.38 -30.54 -5.70
CA HIS A 86 -0.44 -29.68 -4.52
C HIS A 86 -1.90 -29.32 -4.21
N LEU A 87 -2.41 -29.68 -3.04
CA LEU A 87 -3.80 -29.48 -2.63
C LEU A 87 -3.96 -28.54 -1.44
N GLU A 88 -2.84 -28.16 -0.80
CA GLU A 88 -2.86 -27.34 0.41
C GLU A 88 -2.79 -25.83 0.12
N PRO A 89 -3.36 -25.01 1.00
CA PRO A 89 -3.16 -23.56 0.92
C PRO A 89 -1.67 -23.21 1.06
N PHE A 90 -1.20 -22.31 0.22
CA PHE A 90 0.15 -21.76 0.30
C PHE A 90 0.12 -20.26 0.54
N ARG A 91 1.23 -19.70 0.99
CA ARG A 91 1.39 -18.27 1.18
C ARG A 91 2.00 -17.63 -0.06
N LYS A 92 1.18 -16.86 -0.79
CA LYS A 92 1.63 -16.15 -1.99
C LYS A 92 2.52 -14.95 -1.62
N LEU A 93 3.69 -14.87 -2.25
CA LEU A 93 4.53 -13.69 -2.17
C LEU A 93 3.98 -12.57 -3.07
N VAL A 94 3.76 -11.41 -2.49
CA VAL A 94 3.37 -10.17 -3.17
C VAL A 94 4.48 -9.14 -2.99
N LYS A 95 5.07 -8.69 -4.08
CA LYS A 95 6.17 -7.72 -4.06
C LYS A 95 5.62 -6.31 -4.10
N ILE A 96 6.01 -5.50 -3.12
CA ILE A 96 5.73 -4.06 -3.09
C ILE A 96 6.90 -3.36 -3.77
N THR A 97 6.62 -2.64 -4.86
CA THR A 97 7.62 -1.97 -5.67
C THR A 97 7.24 -0.51 -5.92
N TYR A 98 8.24 0.32 -6.22
CA TYR A 98 7.98 1.69 -6.63
C TYR A 98 7.51 1.71 -8.09
N PRO A 99 6.34 2.31 -8.40
CA PRO A 99 5.83 2.35 -9.76
C PRO A 99 6.64 3.30 -10.65
N MET A 100 6.69 3.00 -11.94
CA MET A 100 7.06 4.00 -12.94
C MET A 100 5.84 4.88 -13.22
N HIS A 101 5.90 6.12 -12.77
CA HIS A 101 4.81 7.07 -12.96
C HIS A 101 4.81 7.67 -14.38
N ASN A 102 3.64 7.78 -14.98
CA ASN A 102 3.46 8.54 -16.21
C ASN A 102 3.44 10.06 -15.90
N LEU A 103 3.55 10.88 -16.94
CA LEU A 103 3.58 12.34 -16.80
C LEU A 103 2.32 12.90 -16.11
N THR A 104 1.15 12.33 -16.39
CA THR A 104 -0.10 12.74 -15.75
C THR A 104 -0.05 12.54 -14.23
N HIS A 105 0.48 11.40 -13.78
CA HIS A 105 0.63 11.11 -12.35
C HIS A 105 1.62 12.08 -11.69
N LEU A 106 2.76 12.34 -12.33
CA LEU A 106 3.76 13.30 -11.83
C LEU A 106 3.20 14.72 -11.76
N ALA A 107 2.39 15.14 -12.75
CA ALA A 107 1.71 16.43 -12.71
C ALA A 107 0.70 16.52 -11.55
N MET A 108 -0.08 15.48 -11.32
CA MET A 108 -1.01 15.42 -10.18
C MET A 108 -0.27 15.43 -8.83
N GLU A 109 0.88 14.77 -8.72
CA GLU A 109 1.73 14.86 -7.52
C GLU A 109 2.21 16.29 -7.29
N ALA A 110 2.66 16.99 -8.34
CA ALA A 110 3.09 18.37 -8.24
C ALA A 110 1.93 19.27 -7.76
N VAL A 111 0.72 19.12 -8.31
CA VAL A 111 -0.47 19.86 -7.88
C VAL A 111 -0.82 19.54 -6.42
N ARG A 112 -0.84 18.26 -6.04
CA ARG A 112 -1.08 17.86 -4.64
C ARG A 112 -0.09 18.51 -3.67
N ASP A 113 1.17 18.63 -4.08
CA ASP A 113 2.25 19.14 -3.24
C ASP A 113 2.25 20.66 -3.10
N THR A 114 1.42 21.38 -3.88
CA THR A 114 1.12 22.82 -3.63
C THR A 114 0.21 23.05 -2.41
N ASN A 115 -0.13 21.98 -1.66
CA ASN A 115 -1.05 22.00 -0.52
C ASN A 115 -2.49 22.47 -0.87
N ILE A 116 -2.93 22.15 -2.08
CA ILE A 116 -4.33 22.38 -2.49
C ILE A 116 -5.29 21.71 -1.50
N SER A 117 -6.36 22.40 -1.13
CA SER A 117 -7.37 21.82 -0.25
C SER A 117 -8.21 20.78 -0.99
N PHE A 118 -8.80 19.85 -0.24
CA PHE A 118 -9.67 18.82 -0.82
C PHE A 118 -10.88 19.46 -1.55
N GLU A 119 -11.42 20.55 -1.00
CA GLU A 119 -12.56 21.29 -1.49
C GLU A 119 -12.23 22.13 -2.75
N ASP A 120 -10.97 22.56 -2.88
CA ASP A 120 -10.53 23.36 -4.03
C ASP A 120 -10.26 22.53 -5.28
N VAL A 121 -10.20 21.20 -5.16
CA VAL A 121 -10.03 20.32 -6.31
C VAL A 121 -11.16 20.47 -7.34
N ASP A 122 -12.39 20.77 -6.89
CA ASP A 122 -13.53 21.01 -7.79
C ASP A 122 -13.40 22.27 -8.63
N LYS A 123 -12.58 23.23 -8.20
CA LYS A 123 -12.33 24.50 -8.90
C LYS A 123 -11.28 24.34 -10.01
N LEU A 124 -10.59 23.21 -10.07
CA LEU A 124 -9.62 22.94 -11.13
C LEU A 124 -10.34 22.58 -12.44
N GLU A 125 -9.97 23.24 -13.51
CA GLU A 125 -10.48 22.98 -14.87
C GLU A 125 -9.81 21.73 -15.48
N ILE A 126 -9.96 20.59 -14.81
CA ILE A 126 -9.45 19.28 -15.23
C ILE A 126 -10.58 18.26 -15.28
N PRO A 127 -10.45 17.16 -16.06
CA PRO A 127 -11.45 16.11 -16.12
C PRO A 127 -11.83 15.56 -14.74
N VAL A 128 -13.11 15.25 -14.54
CA VAL A 128 -13.65 14.76 -13.25
C VAL A 128 -12.91 13.49 -12.77
N THR A 129 -12.45 12.65 -13.69
CA THR A 129 -11.64 11.47 -13.37
C THR A 129 -10.33 11.86 -12.69
N LEU A 130 -9.63 12.87 -13.19
CA LEU A 130 -8.39 13.38 -12.60
C LEU A 130 -8.64 14.11 -11.28
N GLN A 131 -9.77 14.81 -11.13
CA GLN A 131 -10.18 15.40 -9.85
C GLN A 131 -10.37 14.30 -8.80
N SER A 132 -11.04 13.20 -9.15
CA SER A 132 -11.23 12.05 -8.27
C SER A 132 -9.91 11.42 -7.85
N ASP A 133 -8.99 11.22 -8.79
CA ASP A 133 -7.68 10.64 -8.50
C ASP A 133 -6.81 11.57 -7.64
N LEU A 134 -6.85 12.88 -7.91
CA LEU A 134 -6.15 13.88 -7.10
C LEU A 134 -6.67 13.89 -5.65
N ARG A 135 -7.98 13.79 -5.44
CA ARG A 135 -8.56 13.65 -4.10
C ARG A 135 -8.06 12.42 -3.36
N LYS A 136 -8.00 11.27 -4.04
CA LYS A 136 -7.44 10.03 -3.46
C LYS A 136 -5.99 10.23 -3.06
N MET A 137 -5.18 10.90 -3.88
CA MET A 137 -3.79 11.21 -3.58
C MET A 137 -3.64 12.13 -2.36
N ILE A 138 -4.48 13.17 -2.24
CA ILE A 138 -4.49 14.08 -1.08
C ILE A 138 -4.84 13.32 0.20
N LEU A 139 -5.89 12.50 0.18
CA LEU A 139 -6.31 11.70 1.34
C LEU A 139 -5.23 10.70 1.75
N THR A 140 -4.61 10.02 0.80
CA THR A 140 -3.53 9.06 1.07
C THR A 140 -2.33 9.74 1.73
N LYS A 141 -1.93 10.92 1.24
CA LYS A 141 -0.84 11.71 1.84
C LYS A 141 -1.17 12.15 3.27
N ARG A 142 -2.39 12.62 3.52
CA ARG A 142 -2.85 12.99 4.87
C ARG A 142 -2.84 11.80 5.83
N CYS A 143 -3.34 10.64 5.41
CA CYS A 143 -3.29 9.42 6.21
C CYS A 143 -1.83 9.03 6.56
N ALA A 144 -0.94 9.05 5.58
CA ALA A 144 0.48 8.74 5.81
C ALA A 144 1.12 9.69 6.82
N GLN A 145 0.84 10.99 6.74
CA GLN A 145 1.36 12.00 7.66
C GLN A 145 0.87 11.82 9.10
N LEU A 146 -0.40 11.46 9.29
CA LEU A 146 -0.97 11.19 10.62
C LEU A 146 -0.29 10.01 11.29
N HIS A 147 -0.19 8.87 10.60
CA HIS A 147 0.44 7.65 11.14
C HIS A 147 1.95 7.78 11.31
N ASN A 148 2.63 8.61 10.52
CA ASN A 148 4.06 8.86 10.70
C ASN A 148 4.36 9.56 12.03
N ARG A 149 3.46 10.38 12.55
CA ARG A 149 3.58 10.98 13.89
C ARG A 149 3.49 9.93 15.00
N GLU A 150 2.61 8.94 14.86
CA GLU A 150 2.43 7.85 15.81
C GLU A 150 3.60 6.85 15.77
N CYS A 151 4.07 6.45 14.59
CA CYS A 151 5.26 5.60 14.43
C CYS A 151 6.53 6.23 15.00
N ASN A 152 6.71 7.54 14.81
CA ASN A 152 7.87 8.25 15.39
C ASN A 152 7.83 8.29 16.94
N CYS A 153 6.64 8.29 17.55
CA CYS A 153 6.51 8.14 19.01
C CYS A 153 6.89 6.73 19.47
N LEU A 154 6.45 5.69 18.78
CA LEU A 154 6.76 4.31 19.13
C LEU A 154 8.23 3.97 18.93
N THR A 155 8.87 4.43 17.84
CA THR A 155 10.31 4.23 17.61
C THR A 155 11.18 5.01 18.60
N LYS A 156 10.75 6.17 19.08
CA LYS A 156 11.43 6.90 20.16
C LYS A 156 11.31 6.17 21.49
N LEU A 157 10.14 5.61 21.82
CA LEU A 157 9.94 4.80 23.02
C LEU A 157 10.80 3.52 23.00
N PHE A 158 10.86 2.80 21.86
CA PHE A 158 11.73 1.62 21.71
C PHE A 158 13.22 1.94 21.85
N LYS A 159 13.69 3.09 21.36
CA LYS A 159 15.10 3.53 21.57
C LYS A 159 15.41 3.91 23.01
N ILE A 160 14.44 4.43 23.76
CA ILE A 160 14.62 4.76 25.18
C ILE A 160 14.71 3.48 26.02
N PHE A 161 13.90 2.45 25.70
CA PHE A 161 13.93 1.18 26.42
C PHE A 161 15.20 0.33 26.16
N ASN A 162 15.79 0.40 24.95
CA ASN A 162 17.00 -0.37 24.61
C ASN A 162 18.32 0.29 25.04
N HIS A 163 18.30 1.45 25.68
CA HIS A 163 19.49 2.10 26.27
C HIS A 163 19.58 1.91 27.81
N GLN A 164 18.71 1.10 28.39
CA GLN A 164 18.74 0.81 29.84
C GLN A 164 19.07 -0.66 30.20
N PHE A 165 19.68 -1.41 29.25
CA PHE A 165 20.22 -2.74 29.54
C PHE A 165 21.63 -2.89 28.95
#